data_807c650cb0f582937e58afc69b8378f0
#
_entry.id   807c650cb0f582937e58afc69b8378f0
#
_cell.length_a   1.000
_cell.length_b   1.000
_cell.length_c   1.000
_cell.angle_alpha   90.00
_cell.angle_beta   90.00
_cell.angle_gamma   90.00
#
_symmetry.space_group_name_H-M   'P 1'
#
loop_
_entity.id
_entity.type
_entity.pdbx_description
1 polymer ?
#
loop_
_entity_poly.entity_id
_entity_poly.type
_entity_poly.pdbx_seq_one_letter_code
_entity_poly.pdbx_strand_id
1 'polypeptide(L)'
;MQTLDSSEDVDLELMFAEIRRYPLLTADEEKSIDSRKWHAVETLSRVFGEVADLRVILAEMLHNALECPPEVKRFPSREQHFTLRRELAPYFSDGNRAEAARTSYKVLRGRVSKKRATETVENLQIPASLTVGIAVFMLRRAGGQFPDAVADAVGHWSRHWISPTPPIALEPDILKTIRRALREYTEARDALVMHNLRLVHSIAGRYRGRGVGYLDLVQEGTLGLIRAAEKFEFAKGYRFSTYCFNWITQAVRRYVGDTGSLIRLPTHVQDQVNKVYRERAIEQAKTGMEPDAAQLAKKLGMDKQKTKEILEVRNLAISLDAPRYDDDDGALVDTLTSEHFGDTTSNAELDSLHRFLGEAVDQLEANEQAVVVARWGLHDGPPLSRSEIADRLGVSREWVRQLERSALRKLKTQDGVQQAFLDYQQVGTTA
;
A
#
# COMPACT_ATOMS: atom_id res chain seq x y z
N MET A 1 -11.58 -17.76 -22.75
CA MET A 1 -12.94 -17.35 -22.38
C MET A 1 -13.17 -17.87 -20.98
N GLN A 2 -12.87 -17.04 -19.93
CA GLN A 2 -13.03 -17.45 -18.53
C GLN A 2 -14.51 -17.62 -18.25
N THR A 3 -14.92 -18.82 -17.89
CA THR A 3 -16.22 -19.11 -17.28
C THR A 3 -16.27 -18.33 -15.98
N LEU A 4 -17.06 -17.25 -15.94
CA LEU A 4 -17.42 -16.56 -14.70
C LEU A 4 -18.07 -17.60 -13.77
N ASP A 5 -17.58 -17.62 -12.55
CA ASP A 5 -18.07 -18.56 -11.54
C ASP A 5 -19.56 -18.28 -11.29
N SER A 6 -20.40 -19.30 -11.32
CA SER A 6 -21.85 -19.17 -11.19
C SER A 6 -22.29 -18.46 -9.90
N SER A 7 -21.43 -18.37 -8.91
CA SER A 7 -21.64 -17.61 -7.67
C SER A 7 -21.51 -16.09 -7.87
N GLU A 8 -20.54 -15.61 -8.67
CA GLU A 8 -20.39 -14.19 -8.96
C GLU A 8 -21.57 -13.62 -9.75
N ASP A 9 -22.13 -14.39 -10.68
CA ASP A 9 -23.29 -13.97 -11.45
C ASP A 9 -24.56 -13.80 -10.58
N VAL A 10 -24.77 -14.68 -9.60
CA VAL A 10 -25.88 -14.58 -8.63
C VAL A 10 -25.74 -13.35 -7.75
N ASP A 11 -24.52 -13.09 -7.22
CA ASP A 11 -24.25 -11.94 -6.39
C ASP A 11 -24.45 -10.61 -7.15
N LEU A 12 -24.06 -10.59 -8.43
CA LEU A 12 -24.28 -9.46 -9.33
C LEU A 12 -25.77 -9.22 -9.58
N GLU A 13 -26.56 -10.26 -9.82
CA GLU A 13 -28.01 -10.13 -10.04
C GLU A 13 -28.73 -9.60 -8.80
N LEU A 14 -28.41 -10.11 -7.62
CA LEU A 14 -28.94 -9.62 -6.35
C LEU A 14 -28.61 -8.14 -6.12
N MET A 15 -27.35 -7.77 -6.36
CA MET A 15 -26.90 -6.39 -6.24
C MET A 15 -27.61 -5.45 -7.25
N PHE A 16 -27.78 -5.88 -8.49
CA PHE A 16 -28.54 -5.10 -9.49
C PHE A 16 -30.03 -4.98 -9.12
N ALA A 17 -30.63 -6.02 -8.55
CA ALA A 17 -32.00 -5.98 -8.08
C ALA A 17 -32.18 -4.96 -6.93
N GLU A 18 -31.22 -4.91 -6.00
CA GLU A 18 -31.23 -3.95 -4.91
C GLU A 18 -31.04 -2.50 -5.40
N ILE A 19 -30.08 -2.26 -6.28
CA ILE A 19 -29.83 -0.93 -6.86
C ILE A 19 -31.04 -0.39 -7.64
N ARG A 20 -31.83 -1.27 -8.29
CA ARG A 20 -33.05 -0.86 -9.01
C ARG A 20 -34.13 -0.30 -8.10
N ARG A 21 -34.11 -0.58 -6.79
CA ARG A 21 -35.07 -0.03 -5.82
C ARG A 21 -34.89 1.47 -5.59
N TYR A 22 -33.73 2.03 -5.94
CA TYR A 22 -33.44 3.43 -5.77
C TYR A 22 -33.52 4.18 -7.10
N PRO A 23 -34.59 4.99 -7.32
CA PRO A 23 -34.73 5.80 -8.53
C PRO A 23 -33.70 6.93 -8.57
N LEU A 24 -33.51 7.51 -9.74
CA LEU A 24 -32.64 8.69 -9.88
C LEU A 24 -33.27 9.89 -9.19
N LEU A 25 -32.47 10.65 -8.47
CA LEU A 25 -32.89 11.88 -7.79
C LEU A 25 -33.09 13.03 -8.79
N THR A 26 -34.12 13.81 -8.55
CA THR A 26 -34.30 15.13 -9.16
C THR A 26 -33.33 16.16 -8.54
N ALA A 27 -33.17 17.31 -9.19
CA ALA A 27 -32.30 18.38 -8.64
C ALA A 27 -32.80 18.91 -7.29
N ASP A 28 -34.12 19.00 -7.11
CA ASP A 28 -34.72 19.47 -5.87
C ASP A 28 -34.55 18.45 -4.72
N GLU A 29 -34.65 17.17 -5.03
CA GLU A 29 -34.36 16.10 -4.05
C GLU A 29 -32.88 16.09 -3.65
N GLU A 30 -31.95 16.21 -4.61
CA GLU A 30 -30.50 16.34 -4.32
C GLU A 30 -30.25 17.54 -3.40
N LYS A 31 -30.88 18.71 -3.71
CA LYS A 31 -30.80 19.91 -2.87
C LYS A 31 -31.32 19.68 -1.46
N SER A 32 -32.48 19.06 -1.34
CA SER A 32 -33.10 18.76 -0.03
C SER A 32 -32.22 17.85 0.81
N ILE A 33 -31.69 16.78 0.21
CA ILE A 33 -30.82 15.82 0.90
C ILE A 33 -29.51 16.49 1.30
N ASP A 34 -28.90 17.27 0.41
CA ASP A 34 -27.65 18.01 0.70
C ASP A 34 -27.87 19.05 1.81
N SER A 35 -28.97 19.77 1.79
CA SER A 35 -29.31 20.74 2.84
C SER A 35 -29.45 20.09 4.21
N ARG A 36 -30.08 18.90 4.32
CA ARG A 36 -30.16 18.12 5.55
C ARG A 36 -28.76 17.70 6.05
N LYS A 37 -27.90 17.24 5.13
CA LYS A 37 -26.52 16.86 5.44
C LYS A 37 -25.76 18.03 6.06
N TRP A 38 -25.81 19.21 5.42
CA TRP A 38 -25.09 20.39 5.91
C TRP A 38 -25.69 20.95 7.19
N HIS A 39 -27.00 20.92 7.36
CA HIS A 39 -27.64 21.29 8.62
C HIS A 39 -27.18 20.44 9.80
N ALA A 40 -26.99 19.14 9.57
CA ALA A 40 -26.41 18.25 10.60
C ALA A 40 -24.97 18.65 10.95
N VAL A 41 -24.13 18.98 9.96
CA VAL A 41 -22.75 19.46 10.19
C VAL A 41 -22.73 20.78 10.96
N GLU A 42 -23.59 21.73 10.60
CA GLU A 42 -23.75 23.00 11.32
C GLU A 42 -24.18 22.81 12.76
N THR A 43 -25.12 21.86 13.00
CA THR A 43 -25.56 21.50 14.36
C THR A 43 -24.39 20.95 15.18
N LEU A 44 -23.55 20.09 14.63
CA LEU A 44 -22.34 19.58 15.28
C LEU A 44 -21.34 20.70 15.57
N SER A 45 -21.08 21.57 14.60
CA SER A 45 -20.18 22.72 14.77
C SER A 45 -20.65 23.67 15.87
N ARG A 46 -21.94 23.92 15.94
CA ARG A 46 -22.56 24.72 17.03
C ARG A 46 -22.37 24.07 18.40
N VAL A 47 -22.61 22.77 18.50
CA VAL A 47 -22.42 22.02 19.76
C VAL A 47 -20.94 22.08 20.19
N PHE A 48 -19.99 22.03 19.26
CA PHE A 48 -18.57 22.22 19.60
C PHE A 48 -18.25 23.60 20.16
N GLY A 49 -18.92 24.65 19.67
CA GLY A 49 -18.74 26.00 20.19
C GLY A 49 -19.40 26.21 21.58
N GLU A 50 -20.59 25.65 21.78
CA GLU A 50 -21.39 25.85 22.99
C GLU A 50 -20.92 25.06 24.22
N VAL A 51 -20.40 23.84 24.01
CA VAL A 51 -19.96 22.91 25.06
C VAL A 51 -18.50 23.06 25.38
N ALA A 52 -18.17 23.41 26.63
CA ALA A 52 -16.78 23.71 27.02
C ALA A 52 -15.80 22.56 26.78
N ASP A 53 -16.18 21.34 27.16
CA ASP A 53 -15.32 20.16 27.04
C ASP A 53 -15.03 19.83 25.57
N LEU A 54 -16.03 19.91 24.69
CA LEU A 54 -15.89 19.64 23.25
C LEU A 54 -15.03 20.71 22.58
N ARG A 55 -15.19 21.96 22.97
CA ARG A 55 -14.43 23.11 22.50
C ARG A 55 -12.94 22.97 22.82
N VAL A 56 -12.61 22.52 24.03
CA VAL A 56 -11.22 22.30 24.44
C VAL A 56 -10.59 21.17 23.63
N ILE A 57 -11.30 20.06 23.42
CA ILE A 57 -10.80 18.95 22.60
C ILE A 57 -10.55 19.36 21.16
N LEU A 58 -11.48 20.12 20.58
CA LEU A 58 -11.30 20.67 19.22
C LEU A 58 -10.05 21.56 19.14
N ALA A 59 -9.85 22.43 20.14
CA ALA A 59 -8.68 23.29 20.21
C ALA A 59 -7.38 22.49 20.33
N GLU A 60 -7.34 21.48 21.20
CA GLU A 60 -6.18 20.59 21.37
C GLU A 60 -5.89 19.82 20.08
N MET A 61 -6.92 19.31 19.41
CA MET A 61 -6.74 18.57 18.17
C MET A 61 -6.10 19.45 17.08
N LEU A 62 -6.59 20.65 16.86
CA LEU A 62 -6.05 21.57 15.84
C LEU A 62 -4.65 22.06 16.19
N HIS A 63 -4.40 22.34 17.49
CA HIS A 63 -3.08 22.70 17.96
C HIS A 63 -2.06 21.57 17.72
N ASN A 64 -2.40 20.33 18.10
CA ASN A 64 -1.55 19.18 17.87
C ASN A 64 -1.36 18.88 16.37
N ALA A 65 -2.35 19.19 15.52
CA ALA A 65 -2.20 19.05 14.07
C ALA A 65 -1.09 19.95 13.53
N LEU A 66 -0.93 21.14 14.06
CA LEU A 66 0.09 22.10 13.62
C LEU A 66 1.46 21.87 14.26
N GLU A 67 1.50 21.55 15.56
CA GLU A 67 2.76 21.40 16.33
C GLU A 67 3.31 19.96 16.28
N CYS A 68 2.46 18.95 16.16
CA CYS A 68 2.80 17.53 16.13
C CYS A 68 2.01 16.82 15.02
N PRO A 69 2.30 17.10 13.72
CA PRO A 69 1.56 16.55 12.60
C PRO A 69 1.48 15.02 12.62
N PRO A 70 0.40 14.43 12.08
CA PRO A 70 0.27 12.98 12.01
C PRO A 70 1.39 12.37 11.15
N GLU A 71 2.19 11.47 11.74
CA GLU A 71 3.24 10.71 11.08
C GLU A 71 2.82 9.26 10.87
N VAL A 72 3.23 8.65 9.74
CA VAL A 72 2.85 7.27 9.35
C VAL A 72 3.10 6.25 10.45
N LYS A 73 4.26 6.33 11.14
CA LYS A 73 4.66 5.40 12.21
C LYS A 73 3.75 5.39 13.44
N ARG A 74 2.88 6.39 13.57
CA ARG A 74 1.93 6.55 14.70
C ARG A 74 0.56 5.93 14.42
N PHE A 75 0.39 5.26 13.29
CA PHE A 75 -0.87 4.65 12.88
C PHE A 75 -0.72 3.16 12.62
N PRO A 76 -1.76 2.36 12.89
CA PRO A 76 -1.77 0.93 12.60
C PRO A 76 -1.63 0.63 11.09
N SER A 77 -2.18 1.50 10.24
CA SER A 77 -2.12 1.38 8.79
C SER A 77 -1.80 2.72 8.11
N ARG A 78 -1.18 2.63 6.93
CA ARG A 78 -0.96 3.81 6.08
C ARG A 78 -2.27 4.48 5.66
N GLU A 79 -3.33 3.70 5.50
CA GLU A 79 -4.63 4.20 5.09
C GLU A 79 -5.23 5.15 6.13
N GLN A 80 -5.20 4.78 7.41
CA GLN A 80 -5.68 5.66 8.50
C GLN A 80 -4.88 6.96 8.58
N HIS A 81 -3.55 6.87 8.43
CA HIS A 81 -2.71 8.06 8.36
C HIS A 81 -3.12 8.99 7.20
N PHE A 82 -3.28 8.43 5.98
CA PHE A 82 -3.67 9.23 4.81
C PHE A 82 -5.08 9.80 4.94
N THR A 83 -6.00 9.08 5.56
CA THR A 83 -7.36 9.56 5.83
C THR A 83 -7.32 10.83 6.67
N LEU A 84 -6.66 10.81 7.83
CA LEU A 84 -6.57 11.98 8.70
C LEU A 84 -5.75 13.10 8.06
N ARG A 85 -4.60 12.80 7.48
CA ARG A 85 -3.73 13.81 6.87
C ARG A 85 -4.42 14.57 5.73
N ARG A 86 -5.25 13.90 4.96
CA ARG A 86 -6.04 14.52 3.89
C ARG A 86 -7.07 15.51 4.45
N GLU A 87 -7.75 15.15 5.53
CA GLU A 87 -8.73 16.04 6.16
C GLU A 87 -8.06 17.24 6.84
N LEU A 88 -6.85 17.09 7.34
CA LEU A 88 -6.04 18.16 7.92
C LEU A 88 -5.26 18.98 6.88
N ALA A 89 -5.17 18.53 5.63
CA ALA A 89 -4.38 19.19 4.58
C ALA A 89 -4.67 20.70 4.41
N PRO A 90 -5.92 21.19 4.50
CA PRO A 90 -6.19 22.62 4.43
C PRO A 90 -5.46 23.46 5.48
N TYR A 91 -5.19 22.91 6.65
CA TYR A 91 -4.46 23.61 7.72
C TYR A 91 -2.94 23.59 7.53
N PHE A 92 -2.41 22.72 6.66
CA PHE A 92 -0.99 22.66 6.33
C PHE A 92 -0.66 23.51 5.08
N SER A 93 -1.60 23.63 4.15
CA SER A 93 -1.38 24.29 2.86
C SER A 93 -1.83 25.75 2.84
N ASP A 94 -2.75 26.15 3.72
CA ASP A 94 -3.30 27.49 3.80
C ASP A 94 -2.82 28.20 5.08
N GLY A 95 -1.94 29.18 4.92
CA GLY A 95 -1.38 29.97 6.02
C GLY A 95 -2.45 30.67 6.86
N ASN A 96 -3.52 31.17 6.24
CA ASN A 96 -4.61 31.86 6.93
C ASN A 96 -5.37 30.88 7.86
N ARG A 97 -5.62 29.66 7.40
CA ARG A 97 -6.28 28.64 8.22
C ARG A 97 -5.38 28.15 9.35
N ALA A 98 -4.09 28.01 9.11
CA ALA A 98 -3.12 27.67 10.14
C ALA A 98 -3.05 28.76 11.22
N GLU A 99 -3.05 30.04 10.84
CA GLU A 99 -3.05 31.16 11.80
C GLU A 99 -4.38 31.26 12.55
N ALA A 100 -5.51 31.07 11.89
CA ALA A 100 -6.82 30.99 12.53
C ALA A 100 -6.87 29.85 13.56
N ALA A 101 -6.31 28.69 13.27
CA ALA A 101 -6.25 27.57 14.23
C ALA A 101 -5.35 27.90 15.44
N ARG A 102 -4.18 28.56 15.23
CA ARG A 102 -3.30 28.98 16.34
C ARG A 102 -3.94 30.03 17.24
N THR A 103 -4.58 31.04 16.65
CA THR A 103 -5.28 32.10 17.42
C THR A 103 -6.50 31.57 18.14
N SER A 104 -7.25 30.67 17.53
CA SER A 104 -8.42 30.02 18.12
C SER A 104 -8.09 29.18 19.34
N TYR A 105 -6.90 28.58 19.40
CA TYR A 105 -6.47 27.72 20.49
C TYR A 105 -6.61 28.38 21.86
N LYS A 106 -6.10 29.63 22.00
CA LYS A 106 -6.19 30.39 23.25
C LYS A 106 -7.63 30.78 23.58
N VAL A 107 -8.43 31.16 22.56
CA VAL A 107 -9.81 31.57 22.71
C VAL A 107 -10.67 30.36 23.16
N LEU A 108 -10.56 29.24 22.48
CA LEU A 108 -11.39 28.06 22.72
C LEU A 108 -11.10 27.37 24.07
N ARG A 109 -9.89 27.48 24.61
CA ARG A 109 -9.53 27.00 25.97
C ARG A 109 -9.93 27.97 27.08
N GLY A 110 -10.11 29.25 26.77
CA GLY A 110 -10.41 30.31 27.73
C GLY A 110 -11.89 30.35 28.18
N ARG A 111 -12.15 31.21 29.14
CA ARG A 111 -13.54 31.56 29.54
C ARG A 111 -14.10 32.57 28.52
N VAL A 112 -14.89 32.08 27.59
CA VAL A 112 -15.52 32.91 26.55
C VAL A 112 -17.01 32.67 26.51
N SER A 113 -17.78 33.66 26.03
CA SER A 113 -19.21 33.52 25.80
C SER A 113 -19.49 32.47 24.73
N LYS A 114 -20.64 31.76 24.86
CA LYS A 114 -21.06 30.75 23.87
C LYS A 114 -21.06 31.33 22.46
N LYS A 115 -21.60 32.56 22.26
CA LYS A 115 -21.63 33.23 20.96
C LYS A 115 -20.25 33.37 20.36
N ARG A 116 -19.27 33.93 21.09
CA ARG A 116 -17.90 34.11 20.60
C ARG A 116 -17.20 32.77 20.33
N ALA A 117 -17.47 31.75 21.10
CA ALA A 117 -16.93 30.43 20.90
C ALA A 117 -17.46 29.79 19.60
N THR A 118 -18.78 29.90 19.34
CA THR A 118 -19.41 29.40 18.11
C THR A 118 -18.88 30.13 16.89
N GLU A 119 -18.81 31.45 16.91
CA GLU A 119 -18.20 32.26 15.84
C GLU A 119 -16.74 31.88 15.59
N THR A 120 -15.98 31.55 16.64
CA THR A 120 -14.59 31.10 16.51
C THR A 120 -14.52 29.74 15.83
N VAL A 121 -15.40 28.80 16.16
CA VAL A 121 -15.47 27.46 15.55
C VAL A 121 -15.88 27.56 14.08
N GLU A 122 -16.86 28.40 13.75
CA GLU A 122 -17.29 28.65 12.37
C GLU A 122 -16.13 29.22 11.51
N ASN A 123 -15.38 30.18 12.05
CA ASN A 123 -14.22 30.79 11.38
C ASN A 123 -13.07 29.79 11.11
N LEU A 124 -13.01 28.64 11.80
CA LEU A 124 -12.05 27.58 11.54
C LEU A 124 -12.31 26.83 10.22
N GLN A 125 -13.52 26.92 9.66
CA GLN A 125 -13.91 26.27 8.41
C GLN A 125 -13.52 24.80 8.38
N ILE A 126 -13.89 24.06 9.42
CA ILE A 126 -13.53 22.64 9.57
C ILE A 126 -14.22 21.82 8.46
N PRO A 127 -13.50 20.96 7.72
CA PRO A 127 -14.11 20.08 6.73
C PRO A 127 -15.23 19.23 7.36
N ALA A 128 -16.34 19.02 6.63
CA ALA A 128 -17.51 18.30 7.14
C ALA A 128 -17.14 16.88 7.64
N SER A 129 -16.34 16.14 6.87
CA SER A 129 -15.84 14.82 7.25
C SER A 129 -15.00 14.83 8.54
N LEU A 130 -14.20 15.88 8.73
CA LEU A 130 -13.44 16.07 9.96
C LEU A 130 -14.36 16.45 11.15
N THR A 131 -15.35 17.31 10.93
CA THR A 131 -16.35 17.68 11.94
C THR A 131 -17.10 16.44 12.43
N VAL A 132 -17.55 15.59 11.51
CA VAL A 132 -18.22 14.32 11.83
C VAL A 132 -17.28 13.37 12.55
N GLY A 133 -16.06 13.16 12.04
CA GLY A 133 -15.06 12.29 12.68
C GLY A 133 -14.71 12.73 14.11
N ILE A 134 -14.57 14.04 14.36
CA ILE A 134 -14.36 14.57 15.70
C ILE A 134 -15.58 14.33 16.60
N ALA A 135 -16.80 14.55 16.09
CA ALA A 135 -18.01 14.29 16.84
C ALA A 135 -18.14 12.82 17.24
N VAL A 136 -17.83 11.89 16.33
CA VAL A 136 -17.81 10.46 16.63
C VAL A 136 -16.71 10.11 17.63
N PHE A 137 -15.51 10.66 17.47
CA PHE A 137 -14.43 10.46 18.45
C PHE A 137 -14.83 10.91 19.85
N MET A 138 -15.45 12.08 19.98
CA MET A 138 -15.94 12.61 21.24
C MET A 138 -17.07 11.74 21.82
N LEU A 139 -18.01 11.30 20.97
CA LEU A 139 -19.10 10.41 21.37
C LEU A 139 -18.57 9.07 21.92
N ARG A 140 -17.56 8.48 21.28
CA ARG A 140 -16.93 7.23 21.74
C ARG A 140 -16.25 7.39 23.10
N ARG A 141 -15.62 8.54 23.35
CA ARG A 141 -15.04 8.85 24.67
C ARG A 141 -16.09 9.03 25.77
N ALA A 142 -17.30 9.42 25.41
CA ALA A 142 -18.45 9.48 26.30
C ALA A 142 -19.25 8.16 26.41
N GLY A 143 -18.68 7.03 25.94
CA GLY A 143 -19.28 5.70 26.00
C GLY A 143 -20.24 5.36 24.85
N GLY A 144 -20.32 6.19 23.80
CA GLY A 144 -21.10 5.90 22.60
C GLY A 144 -20.38 5.01 21.61
N GLN A 145 -21.13 4.31 20.76
CA GLN A 145 -20.57 3.53 19.64
C GLN A 145 -21.12 4.07 18.32
N PHE A 146 -20.24 4.37 17.39
CA PHE A 146 -20.56 4.79 16.04
C PHE A 146 -19.34 4.52 15.13
N PRO A 147 -19.49 3.80 14.00
CA PRO A 147 -18.38 3.52 13.11
C PRO A 147 -18.01 4.75 12.28
N ASP A 148 -16.72 5.14 12.27
CA ASP A 148 -16.21 6.22 11.42
C ASP A 148 -14.69 6.13 11.29
N ALA A 149 -14.17 6.13 10.03
CA ALA A 149 -12.76 5.96 9.75
C ALA A 149 -11.90 7.17 10.16
N VAL A 150 -12.45 8.39 10.11
CA VAL A 150 -11.76 9.62 10.55
C VAL A 150 -11.64 9.60 12.08
N ALA A 151 -12.71 9.20 12.79
CA ALA A 151 -12.69 9.05 14.24
C ALA A 151 -11.68 7.99 14.71
N ASP A 152 -11.55 6.87 13.99
CA ASP A 152 -10.53 5.85 14.26
C ASP A 152 -9.13 6.44 14.15
N ALA A 153 -8.86 7.16 13.06
CA ALA A 153 -7.58 7.81 12.82
C ALA A 153 -7.27 8.90 13.86
N VAL A 154 -8.24 9.73 14.24
CA VAL A 154 -8.13 10.71 15.32
C VAL A 154 -7.84 10.02 16.64
N GLY A 155 -8.55 8.92 16.95
CA GLY A 155 -8.37 8.14 18.17
C GLY A 155 -6.97 7.56 18.32
N HIS A 156 -6.40 7.04 17.25
CA HIS A 156 -5.02 6.55 17.25
C HIS A 156 -4.01 7.69 17.41
N TRP A 157 -4.15 8.77 16.65
CA TRP A 157 -3.26 9.90 16.72
C TRP A 157 -3.33 10.65 18.05
N SER A 158 -4.49 10.75 18.69
CA SER A 158 -4.69 11.45 19.97
C SER A 158 -3.84 10.87 21.12
N ARG A 159 -3.43 9.61 21.03
CA ARG A 159 -2.52 8.98 22.02
C ARG A 159 -1.12 9.59 22.02
N HIS A 160 -0.77 10.30 20.96
CA HIS A 160 0.55 10.91 20.73
C HIS A 160 0.51 12.44 20.80
N TRP A 161 -0.58 13.01 21.32
CA TRP A 161 -0.70 14.45 21.48
C TRP A 161 0.25 14.95 22.57
N ILE A 162 0.74 16.17 22.39
CA ILE A 162 1.63 16.84 23.35
C ILE A 162 0.90 17.02 24.68
N SER A 163 -0.38 17.39 24.62
CA SER A 163 -1.27 17.49 25.78
C SER A 163 -2.23 16.30 25.82
N PRO A 164 -2.44 15.67 26.99
CA PRO A 164 -3.40 14.58 27.11
C PRO A 164 -4.81 15.08 26.77
N THR A 165 -5.58 14.22 26.10
CA THR A 165 -6.97 14.52 25.80
C THR A 165 -7.77 14.64 27.11
N PRO A 166 -8.44 15.77 27.39
CA PRO A 166 -9.20 15.93 28.61
C PRO A 166 -10.36 14.92 28.71
N PRO A 167 -10.82 14.57 29.92
CA PRO A 167 -12.01 13.76 30.09
C PRO A 167 -13.24 14.49 29.54
N ILE A 168 -14.20 13.73 29.02
CA ILE A 168 -15.45 14.25 28.47
C ILE A 168 -16.59 13.86 29.43
N ALA A 169 -17.26 14.86 29.97
CA ALA A 169 -18.50 14.68 30.71
C ALA A 169 -19.62 15.43 29.95
N LEU A 170 -20.38 14.70 29.13
CA LEU A 170 -21.46 15.28 28.33
C LEU A 170 -22.81 15.02 29.00
N GLU A 171 -23.63 16.05 29.08
CA GLU A 171 -25.02 15.93 29.50
C GLU A 171 -25.80 15.02 28.53
N PRO A 172 -26.79 14.25 29.04
CA PRO A 172 -27.58 13.33 28.21
C PRO A 172 -28.24 13.98 26.99
N ASP A 173 -28.66 15.22 27.11
CA ASP A 173 -29.34 15.97 26.02
C ASP A 173 -28.35 16.38 24.92
N ILE A 174 -27.10 16.71 25.27
CA ILE A 174 -26.04 16.96 24.34
C ILE A 174 -25.71 15.69 23.57
N LEU A 175 -25.58 14.55 24.28
CA LEU A 175 -25.35 13.24 23.64
C LEU A 175 -26.48 12.87 22.67
N LYS A 176 -27.74 13.12 23.03
CA LYS A 176 -28.88 12.91 22.13
C LYS A 176 -28.78 13.79 20.88
N THR A 177 -28.42 15.06 21.06
CA THR A 177 -28.28 16.02 19.96
C THR A 177 -27.17 15.60 18.99
N ILE A 178 -25.99 15.21 19.51
CA ILE A 178 -24.89 14.71 18.67
C ILE A 178 -25.30 13.43 17.91
N ARG A 179 -25.92 12.46 18.60
CA ARG A 179 -26.38 11.21 17.98
C ARG A 179 -27.40 11.47 16.88
N ARG A 180 -28.35 12.40 17.11
CA ARG A 180 -29.34 12.77 16.11
C ARG A 180 -28.69 13.40 14.89
N ALA A 181 -27.82 14.38 15.07
CA ALA A 181 -27.12 15.03 13.99
C ALA A 181 -26.24 14.04 13.18
N LEU A 182 -25.54 13.11 13.86
CA LEU A 182 -24.77 12.06 13.19
C LEU A 182 -25.66 11.12 12.36
N ARG A 183 -26.84 10.74 12.84
CA ARG A 183 -27.80 9.94 12.07
C ARG A 183 -28.30 10.71 10.85
N GLU A 184 -28.76 11.94 11.04
CA GLU A 184 -29.25 12.80 9.95
C GLU A 184 -28.19 12.98 8.86
N TYR A 185 -26.93 13.19 9.25
CA TYR A 185 -25.79 13.26 8.33
C TYR A 185 -25.60 11.95 7.57
N THR A 186 -25.55 10.81 8.28
CA THR A 186 -25.31 9.50 7.68
C THR A 186 -26.44 9.12 6.73
N GLU A 187 -27.70 9.29 7.14
CA GLU A 187 -28.87 9.03 6.32
C GLU A 187 -28.89 9.88 5.06
N ALA A 188 -28.55 11.16 5.15
CA ALA A 188 -28.47 12.06 4.01
C ALA A 188 -27.31 11.69 3.06
N ARG A 189 -26.12 11.39 3.59
CA ARG A 189 -24.99 10.91 2.83
C ARG A 189 -25.30 9.61 2.10
N ASP A 190 -25.85 8.64 2.82
CA ASP A 190 -26.15 7.31 2.28
C ASP A 190 -27.28 7.37 1.24
N ALA A 191 -28.26 8.26 1.40
CA ALA A 191 -29.26 8.50 0.36
C ALA A 191 -28.64 8.99 -0.95
N LEU A 192 -27.69 9.96 -0.91
CA LEU A 192 -26.95 10.38 -2.12
C LEU A 192 -26.19 9.22 -2.74
N VAL A 193 -25.60 8.36 -1.92
CA VAL A 193 -24.83 7.19 -2.41
C VAL A 193 -25.76 6.17 -3.06
N MET A 194 -26.81 5.73 -2.36
CA MET A 194 -27.70 4.64 -2.82
C MET A 194 -28.37 4.98 -4.16
N HIS A 195 -28.87 6.19 -4.30
CA HIS A 195 -29.51 6.65 -5.53
C HIS A 195 -28.54 6.81 -6.72
N ASN A 196 -27.21 6.80 -6.48
CA ASN A 196 -26.20 6.98 -7.52
C ASN A 196 -25.32 5.73 -7.76
N LEU A 197 -25.58 4.59 -7.12
CA LEU A 197 -24.82 3.34 -7.32
C LEU A 197 -24.81 2.87 -8.79
N ARG A 198 -25.88 3.14 -9.54
CA ARG A 198 -25.95 2.82 -10.99
C ARG A 198 -24.81 3.46 -11.78
N LEU A 199 -24.38 4.67 -11.38
CA LEU A 199 -23.26 5.36 -12.02
C LEU A 199 -21.92 4.65 -11.71
N VAL A 200 -21.74 4.13 -10.49
CA VAL A 200 -20.55 3.33 -10.14
C VAL A 200 -20.43 2.12 -11.06
N HIS A 201 -21.52 1.36 -11.25
CA HIS A 201 -21.56 0.20 -12.15
C HIS A 201 -21.22 0.55 -13.60
N SER A 202 -21.78 1.66 -14.09
CA SER A 202 -21.50 2.14 -15.45
C SER A 202 -20.02 2.49 -15.64
N ILE A 203 -19.38 3.08 -14.62
CA ILE A 203 -17.96 3.44 -14.67
C ILE A 203 -17.09 2.20 -14.51
N ALA A 204 -17.34 1.35 -13.50
CA ALA A 204 -16.60 0.12 -13.23
C ALA A 204 -16.62 -0.83 -14.43
N GLY A 205 -17.75 -0.92 -15.14
CA GLY A 205 -17.88 -1.74 -16.33
C GLY A 205 -16.85 -1.45 -17.44
N ARG A 206 -16.38 -0.21 -17.55
CA ARG A 206 -15.33 0.19 -18.52
C ARG A 206 -13.94 -0.30 -18.16
N TYR A 207 -13.75 -0.80 -16.95
CA TYR A 207 -12.46 -1.28 -16.43
C TYR A 207 -12.41 -2.80 -16.28
N ARG A 208 -13.45 -3.53 -16.72
CA ARG A 208 -13.44 -5.00 -16.77
C ARG A 208 -12.28 -5.53 -17.61
N GLY A 209 -11.77 -6.70 -17.25
CA GLY A 209 -10.70 -7.37 -18.00
C GLY A 209 -9.29 -6.76 -17.78
N ARG A 210 -9.11 -5.95 -16.74
CA ARG A 210 -7.82 -5.31 -16.43
C ARG A 210 -7.11 -5.95 -15.25
N GLY A 211 -7.29 -7.26 -15.02
CA GLY A 211 -6.62 -8.00 -13.94
C GLY A 211 -7.24 -7.83 -12.57
N VAL A 212 -8.45 -7.24 -12.49
CA VAL A 212 -9.17 -7.00 -11.23
C VAL A 212 -10.61 -7.52 -11.36
N GLY A 213 -11.12 -8.12 -10.28
CA GLY A 213 -12.51 -8.57 -10.19
C GLY A 213 -13.51 -7.42 -10.34
N TYR A 214 -14.65 -7.69 -11.00
CA TYR A 214 -15.64 -6.62 -11.23
C TYR A 214 -16.25 -6.10 -9.92
N LEU A 215 -16.52 -6.99 -8.96
CA LEU A 215 -17.06 -6.62 -7.65
C LEU A 215 -16.11 -5.69 -6.89
N ASP A 216 -14.80 -5.94 -6.97
CA ASP A 216 -13.79 -5.08 -6.34
C ASP A 216 -13.78 -3.69 -6.97
N LEU A 217 -13.90 -3.59 -8.29
CA LEU A 217 -14.02 -2.31 -8.99
C LEU A 217 -15.26 -1.53 -8.55
N VAL A 218 -16.38 -2.22 -8.33
CA VAL A 218 -17.62 -1.61 -7.82
C VAL A 218 -17.45 -1.15 -6.38
N GLN A 219 -16.83 -1.95 -5.50
CA GLN A 219 -16.58 -1.57 -4.13
C GLN A 219 -15.69 -0.33 -4.03
N GLU A 220 -14.56 -0.32 -4.74
CA GLU A 220 -13.67 0.84 -4.77
C GLU A 220 -14.32 2.09 -5.37
N GLY A 221 -15.12 1.90 -6.44
CA GLY A 221 -15.93 2.97 -7.01
C GLY A 221 -16.95 3.52 -6.01
N THR A 222 -17.57 2.64 -5.20
CA THR A 222 -18.52 3.02 -4.14
C THR A 222 -17.81 3.80 -3.02
N LEU A 223 -16.61 3.43 -2.62
CA LEU A 223 -15.79 4.22 -1.69
C LEU A 223 -15.50 5.62 -2.26
N GLY A 224 -15.22 5.72 -3.57
CA GLY A 224 -15.09 7.00 -4.26
C GLY A 224 -16.38 7.82 -4.22
N LEU A 225 -17.53 7.19 -4.44
CA LEU A 225 -18.86 7.82 -4.39
C LEU A 225 -19.20 8.32 -2.98
N ILE A 226 -18.91 7.55 -1.92
CA ILE A 226 -19.11 7.97 -0.52
C ILE A 226 -18.29 9.23 -0.23
N ARG A 227 -17.01 9.26 -0.62
CA ARG A 227 -16.14 10.44 -0.46
C ARG A 227 -16.66 11.66 -1.21
N ALA A 228 -17.25 11.45 -2.39
CA ALA A 228 -17.89 12.52 -3.14
C ALA A 228 -19.13 13.05 -2.40
N ALA A 229 -19.98 12.17 -1.86
CA ALA A 229 -21.18 12.55 -1.10
C ALA A 229 -20.84 13.36 0.17
N GLU A 230 -19.76 13.02 0.86
CA GLU A 230 -19.28 13.77 2.03
C GLU A 230 -18.88 15.22 1.70
N LYS A 231 -18.29 15.44 0.50
CA LYS A 231 -17.72 16.73 0.08
C LYS A 231 -18.63 17.52 -0.87
N PHE A 232 -19.75 16.93 -1.27
CA PHE A 232 -20.68 17.57 -2.18
C PHE A 232 -21.38 18.76 -1.53
N GLU A 233 -21.51 19.84 -2.29
CA GLU A 233 -22.23 21.06 -1.92
C GLU A 233 -23.10 21.48 -3.09
N PHE A 234 -24.39 21.30 -3.01
CA PHE A 234 -25.34 21.68 -4.04
C PHE A 234 -25.31 23.19 -4.34
N ALA A 235 -24.99 24.00 -3.34
CA ALA A 235 -24.86 25.46 -3.49
C ALA A 235 -23.83 25.90 -4.54
N LYS A 236 -22.89 25.03 -4.95
CA LYS A 236 -21.92 25.28 -6.03
C LYS A 236 -22.52 25.16 -7.43
N GLY A 237 -23.81 24.82 -7.56
CA GLY A 237 -24.55 24.85 -8.82
C GLY A 237 -24.37 23.62 -9.73
N TYR A 238 -23.74 22.56 -9.27
CA TYR A 238 -23.55 21.32 -10.04
C TYR A 238 -24.47 20.20 -9.55
N ARG A 239 -24.89 19.32 -10.47
CA ARG A 239 -25.57 18.06 -10.14
C ARG A 239 -24.59 17.11 -9.45
N PHE A 240 -25.09 16.31 -8.53
CA PHE A 240 -24.26 15.32 -7.81
C PHE A 240 -23.57 14.34 -8.74
N SER A 241 -24.26 13.85 -9.78
CA SER A 241 -23.71 12.94 -10.78
C SER A 241 -22.48 13.52 -11.50
N THR A 242 -22.49 14.82 -11.84
CA THR A 242 -21.37 15.50 -12.47
C THR A 242 -20.16 15.58 -11.52
N TYR A 243 -20.42 15.88 -10.26
CA TYR A 243 -19.37 15.97 -9.26
C TYR A 243 -18.74 14.61 -8.91
N CYS A 244 -19.56 13.60 -8.65
CA CYS A 244 -19.07 12.30 -8.20
C CYS A 244 -18.41 11.47 -9.30
N PHE A 245 -18.67 11.75 -10.59
CA PHE A 245 -18.07 11.04 -11.73
C PHE A 245 -16.52 10.98 -11.63
N ASN A 246 -15.89 12.11 -11.34
CA ASN A 246 -14.44 12.20 -11.23
C ASN A 246 -13.90 11.41 -10.01
N TRP A 247 -14.62 11.43 -8.89
CA TRP A 247 -14.24 10.70 -7.68
C TRP A 247 -14.28 9.19 -7.89
N ILE A 248 -15.39 8.70 -8.50
CA ILE A 248 -15.55 7.28 -8.82
C ILE A 248 -14.47 6.85 -9.81
N THR A 249 -14.28 7.60 -10.89
CA THR A 249 -13.29 7.28 -11.93
C THR A 249 -11.87 7.26 -11.36
N GLN A 250 -11.53 8.20 -10.49
CA GLN A 250 -10.22 8.26 -9.84
C GLN A 250 -10.01 7.08 -8.88
N ALA A 251 -11.03 6.71 -8.10
CA ALA A 251 -10.94 5.58 -7.17
C ALA A 251 -10.72 4.26 -7.94
N VAL A 252 -11.56 3.98 -8.94
CA VAL A 252 -11.46 2.78 -9.78
C VAL A 252 -10.12 2.73 -10.54
N ARG A 253 -9.71 3.84 -11.16
CA ARG A 253 -8.45 3.91 -11.91
C ARG A 253 -7.24 3.67 -11.00
N ARG A 254 -7.24 4.24 -9.81
CA ARG A 254 -6.18 4.05 -8.83
C ARG A 254 -6.11 2.60 -8.39
N TYR A 255 -7.24 1.98 -8.10
CA TYR A 255 -7.30 0.59 -7.67
C TYR A 255 -6.81 -0.36 -8.76
N VAL A 256 -7.26 -0.20 -10.00
CA VAL A 256 -6.72 -0.95 -11.16
C VAL A 256 -5.20 -0.78 -11.27
N GLY A 257 -4.72 0.43 -11.02
CA GLY A 257 -3.30 0.73 -11.05
C GLY A 257 -2.51 0.04 -9.95
N ASP A 258 -3.07 -0.05 -8.77
CA ASP A 258 -2.39 -0.61 -7.60
C ASP A 258 -2.44 -2.16 -7.59
N THR A 259 -3.48 -2.79 -8.17
CA THR A 259 -3.76 -4.24 -8.02
C THR A 259 -3.92 -5.00 -9.34
N GLY A 260 -4.11 -4.31 -10.48
CA GLY A 260 -4.40 -4.93 -11.78
C GLY A 260 -3.21 -5.65 -12.42
N SER A 261 -2.01 -5.55 -11.88
CA SER A 261 -0.81 -6.23 -12.37
C SER A 261 -0.15 -7.02 -11.24
N LEU A 262 0.33 -8.22 -11.54
CA LEU A 262 1.06 -9.06 -10.59
C LEU A 262 2.27 -8.33 -9.99
N ILE A 263 3.02 -7.61 -10.82
CA ILE A 263 4.10 -6.72 -10.40
C ILE A 263 3.56 -5.30 -10.36
N ARG A 264 3.45 -4.72 -9.15
CA ARG A 264 2.95 -3.37 -8.96
C ARG A 264 3.93 -2.33 -9.50
N LEU A 265 3.44 -1.46 -10.38
CA LEU A 265 4.18 -0.31 -10.90
C LEU A 265 3.80 0.98 -10.16
N PRO A 266 4.77 1.90 -9.93
CA PRO A 266 4.44 3.25 -9.46
C PRO A 266 3.50 3.98 -10.42
N THR A 267 2.62 4.83 -9.90
CA THR A 267 1.57 5.53 -10.68
C THR A 267 2.13 6.32 -11.87
N HIS A 268 3.27 7.00 -11.68
CA HIS A 268 3.90 7.78 -12.75
C HIS A 268 4.46 6.92 -13.89
N VAL A 269 4.95 5.70 -13.59
CA VAL A 269 5.37 4.72 -14.60
C VAL A 269 4.16 4.20 -15.35
N GLN A 270 3.09 3.87 -14.63
CA GLN A 270 1.84 3.38 -15.19
C GLN A 270 1.17 4.39 -16.12
N ASP A 271 1.21 5.68 -15.78
CA ASP A 271 0.72 6.76 -16.67
C ASP A 271 1.56 6.84 -17.95
N GLN A 272 2.88 6.62 -17.87
CA GLN A 272 3.76 6.54 -19.05
C GLN A 272 3.43 5.31 -19.90
N VAL A 273 3.28 4.13 -19.28
CA VAL A 273 2.86 2.90 -19.96
C VAL A 273 1.54 3.10 -20.70
N ASN A 274 0.53 3.61 -20.01
CA ASN A 274 -0.79 3.88 -20.62
C ASN A 274 -0.72 4.87 -21.77
N LYS A 275 0.16 5.89 -21.70
CA LYS A 275 0.36 6.87 -22.77
C LYS A 275 1.01 6.23 -24.00
N VAL A 276 2.05 5.43 -23.81
CA VAL A 276 2.76 4.72 -24.91
C VAL A 276 1.82 3.73 -25.59
N TYR A 277 1.12 2.89 -24.84
CA TYR A 277 0.21 1.89 -25.41
C TYR A 277 -1.01 2.49 -26.10
N ARG A 278 -1.53 3.62 -25.61
CA ARG A 278 -2.60 4.35 -26.29
C ARG A 278 -2.13 4.87 -27.65
N GLU A 279 -0.94 5.47 -27.70
CA GLU A 279 -0.39 6.01 -28.94
C GLU A 279 -0.04 4.89 -29.93
N ARG A 280 0.48 3.75 -29.44
CA ARG A 280 0.69 2.53 -30.24
C ARG A 280 -0.60 2.06 -30.90
N ALA A 281 -1.68 1.97 -30.13
CA ALA A 281 -2.99 1.54 -30.65
C ALA A 281 -3.55 2.52 -31.71
N ILE A 282 -3.40 3.84 -31.47
CA ILE A 282 -3.83 4.87 -32.42
C ILE A 282 -3.04 4.76 -33.74
N GLU A 283 -1.72 4.58 -33.66
CA GLU A 283 -0.86 4.49 -34.85
C GLU A 283 -1.12 3.20 -35.63
N GLN A 284 -1.24 2.09 -34.94
CA GLN A 284 -1.61 0.80 -35.53
C GLN A 284 -2.96 0.87 -36.23
N ALA A 285 -3.96 1.55 -35.64
CA ALA A 285 -5.27 1.73 -36.26
C ALA A 285 -5.20 2.62 -37.53
N LYS A 286 -4.26 3.56 -37.61
CA LYS A 286 -4.08 4.46 -38.76
C LYS A 286 -3.28 3.83 -39.91
N THR A 287 -2.24 3.09 -39.56
CA THR A 287 -1.25 2.60 -40.56
C THR A 287 -1.46 1.13 -40.91
N GLY A 288 -2.22 0.39 -40.11
CA GLY A 288 -2.36 -1.07 -40.20
C GLY A 288 -1.12 -1.84 -39.78
N MET A 289 -0.03 -1.13 -39.41
CA MET A 289 1.23 -1.75 -38.98
C MET A 289 1.53 -1.36 -37.53
N GLU A 290 2.27 -2.24 -36.84
CA GLU A 290 2.75 -1.97 -35.49
C GLU A 290 3.88 -0.94 -35.54
N PRO A 291 3.77 0.21 -34.82
CA PRO A 291 4.81 1.24 -34.83
C PRO A 291 6.03 0.80 -34.02
N ASP A 292 7.23 1.09 -34.53
CA ASP A 292 8.49 0.87 -33.83
C ASP A 292 8.66 1.81 -32.64
N ALA A 293 9.45 1.37 -31.65
CA ALA A 293 9.75 2.14 -30.44
C ALA A 293 10.35 3.53 -30.76
N ALA A 294 11.12 3.67 -31.84
CA ALA A 294 11.69 4.95 -32.28
C ALA A 294 10.62 5.93 -32.78
N GLN A 295 9.61 5.42 -33.49
CA GLN A 295 8.49 6.23 -33.99
C GLN A 295 7.63 6.75 -32.82
N LEU A 296 7.32 5.86 -31.86
CA LEU A 296 6.58 6.22 -30.66
C LEU A 296 7.33 7.23 -29.78
N ALA A 297 8.64 7.01 -29.60
CA ALA A 297 9.50 7.93 -28.84
C ALA A 297 9.50 9.33 -29.44
N LYS A 298 9.70 9.44 -30.76
CA LYS A 298 9.66 10.72 -31.47
C LYS A 298 8.33 11.43 -31.33
N LYS A 299 7.21 10.71 -31.40
CA LYS A 299 5.85 11.26 -31.33
C LYS A 299 5.49 11.71 -29.94
N LEU A 300 5.95 10.98 -28.92
CA LEU A 300 5.66 11.28 -27.49
C LEU A 300 6.70 12.24 -26.87
N GLY A 301 7.76 12.62 -27.57
CA GLY A 301 8.84 13.41 -27.04
C GLY A 301 9.61 12.72 -25.92
N MET A 302 9.72 11.37 -25.98
CA MET A 302 10.38 10.54 -24.99
C MET A 302 11.71 9.98 -25.55
N ASP A 303 12.59 9.57 -24.64
CA ASP A 303 13.80 8.83 -25.03
C ASP A 303 13.46 7.46 -25.61
N LYS A 304 14.22 7.07 -26.69
CA LYS A 304 14.01 5.79 -27.39
C LYS A 304 14.22 4.59 -26.48
N GLN A 305 15.28 4.62 -25.65
CA GLN A 305 15.61 3.52 -24.75
C GLN A 305 14.51 3.36 -23.69
N LYS A 306 14.08 4.46 -23.09
CA LYS A 306 12.98 4.48 -22.14
C LYS A 306 11.66 3.99 -22.74
N THR A 307 11.37 4.33 -24.01
CA THR A 307 10.17 3.86 -24.70
C THR A 307 10.21 2.34 -24.91
N LYS A 308 11.39 1.79 -25.25
CA LYS A 308 11.61 0.35 -25.39
C LYS A 308 11.40 -0.38 -24.06
N GLU A 309 12.00 0.10 -22.98
CA GLU A 309 11.80 -0.44 -21.63
C GLU A 309 10.32 -0.44 -21.21
N ILE A 310 9.58 0.64 -21.49
CA ILE A 310 8.14 0.72 -21.20
C ILE A 310 7.32 -0.32 -21.99
N LEU A 311 7.70 -0.61 -23.25
CA LEU A 311 7.03 -1.63 -24.05
C LEU A 311 7.28 -3.04 -23.51
N GLU A 312 8.45 -3.29 -22.94
CA GLU A 312 8.85 -4.58 -22.34
C GLU A 312 8.14 -4.81 -20.99
N VAL A 313 7.94 -3.74 -20.19
CA VAL A 313 7.37 -3.82 -18.82
C VAL A 313 5.98 -4.46 -18.77
N ARG A 314 5.14 -4.38 -19.80
CA ARG A 314 3.79 -4.95 -19.78
C ARG A 314 3.75 -6.47 -19.97
N ASN A 315 4.82 -7.08 -20.43
CA ASN A 315 4.89 -8.50 -20.77
C ASN A 315 5.62 -9.34 -19.70
N LEU A 316 5.76 -8.83 -18.47
CA LEU A 316 6.63 -9.37 -17.44
C LEU A 316 6.14 -10.64 -16.74
N ALA A 317 4.89 -11.08 -16.95
CA ALA A 317 4.37 -12.27 -16.28
C ALA A 317 3.56 -13.14 -17.26
N ILE A 318 3.99 -14.37 -17.40
CA ILE A 318 3.31 -15.44 -18.14
C ILE A 318 2.95 -16.52 -17.12
N SER A 319 1.76 -17.14 -17.24
CA SER A 319 1.40 -18.27 -16.39
C SER A 319 2.33 -19.44 -16.63
N LEU A 320 2.86 -20.02 -15.57
CA LEU A 320 3.67 -21.25 -15.66
C LEU A 320 2.82 -22.49 -16.02
N ASP A 321 1.51 -22.41 -15.75
CA ASP A 321 0.56 -23.45 -16.14
C ASP A 321 0.04 -23.28 -17.57
N ALA A 322 0.51 -22.26 -18.29
CA ALA A 322 0.15 -22.09 -19.70
C ALA A 322 0.65 -23.28 -20.54
N PRO A 323 -0.14 -23.81 -21.48
CA PRO A 323 0.30 -24.85 -22.37
C PRO A 323 1.49 -24.37 -23.22
N ARG A 324 2.45 -25.25 -23.44
CA ARG A 324 3.66 -24.95 -24.20
C ARG A 324 3.41 -24.71 -25.68
N TYR A 325 2.51 -25.49 -26.26
CA TYR A 325 2.02 -25.38 -27.63
C TYR A 325 0.50 -25.60 -27.64
N ASP A 326 -0.19 -25.12 -28.66
CA ASP A 326 -1.66 -25.24 -28.76
C ASP A 326 -2.21 -26.68 -28.74
N ASP A 327 -1.36 -27.69 -29.05
CA ASP A 327 -1.69 -29.12 -29.10
C ASP A 327 -0.92 -29.98 -28.07
N ASP A 328 -0.24 -29.39 -27.07
CA ASP A 328 0.59 -30.12 -26.10
C ASP A 328 -0.05 -30.01 -24.69
N ASP A 329 -0.20 -31.18 -24.01
CA ASP A 329 -0.67 -31.25 -22.62
C ASP A 329 0.42 -30.78 -21.60
N GLY A 330 1.64 -30.46 -22.04
CA GLY A 330 2.74 -30.01 -21.18
C GLY A 330 2.62 -28.54 -20.77
N ALA A 331 2.82 -28.24 -19.48
CA ALA A 331 2.84 -26.89 -18.95
C ALA A 331 4.23 -26.23 -19.12
N LEU A 332 4.28 -24.91 -19.19
CA LEU A 332 5.53 -24.15 -19.28
C LEU A 332 6.47 -24.46 -18.09
N VAL A 333 5.92 -24.74 -16.91
CA VAL A 333 6.66 -25.10 -15.69
C VAL A 333 7.54 -26.34 -15.91
N ASP A 334 7.10 -27.31 -16.71
CA ASP A 334 7.82 -28.56 -16.95
C ASP A 334 9.11 -28.37 -17.76
N THR A 335 9.27 -27.19 -18.38
CA THR A 335 10.47 -26.83 -19.15
C THR A 335 11.52 -26.06 -18.34
N LEU A 336 11.16 -25.61 -17.11
CA LEU A 336 12.07 -24.83 -16.30
C LEU A 336 12.96 -25.74 -15.48
N THR A 337 14.25 -25.57 -15.62
CA THR A 337 15.26 -26.23 -14.78
C THR A 337 15.47 -25.41 -13.49
N SER A 338 15.60 -26.11 -12.36
CA SER A 338 15.92 -25.46 -11.09
C SER A 338 17.42 -25.21 -10.99
N GLU A 339 17.82 -23.96 -10.94
CA GLU A 339 19.23 -23.59 -10.68
C GLU A 339 19.67 -23.83 -9.21
N HIS A 340 18.71 -23.99 -8.30
CA HIS A 340 18.99 -24.17 -6.85
C HIS A 340 19.33 -25.61 -6.46
N PHE A 341 18.85 -26.57 -7.22
CA PHE A 341 19.28 -27.96 -7.08
C PHE A 341 20.24 -28.22 -8.23
N GLY A 342 21.52 -27.96 -7.98
CA GLY A 342 22.55 -28.34 -8.94
C GLY A 342 22.31 -29.75 -9.45
N ASP A 343 22.69 -30.01 -10.69
CA ASP A 343 22.56 -31.33 -11.31
C ASP A 343 22.98 -32.40 -10.31
N THR A 344 22.17 -33.45 -10.16
CA THR A 344 22.46 -34.56 -9.24
C THR A 344 23.87 -35.12 -9.46
N THR A 345 24.36 -35.03 -10.67
CA THR A 345 25.73 -35.38 -11.04
C THR A 345 26.75 -34.46 -10.38
N SER A 346 26.54 -33.16 -10.41
CA SER A 346 27.44 -32.16 -9.78
C SER A 346 27.47 -32.30 -8.25
N ASN A 347 26.35 -32.62 -7.63
CA ASN A 347 26.30 -32.88 -6.18
C ASN A 347 27.02 -34.18 -5.80
N ALA A 348 26.87 -35.24 -6.60
CA ALA A 348 27.57 -36.50 -6.39
C ALA A 348 29.09 -36.35 -6.58
N GLU A 349 29.51 -35.52 -7.55
CA GLU A 349 30.90 -35.18 -7.77
C GLU A 349 31.51 -34.36 -6.63
N LEU A 350 30.76 -33.36 -6.12
CA LEU A 350 31.16 -32.61 -4.93
C LEU A 350 31.27 -33.48 -3.69
N ASP A 351 30.35 -34.42 -3.46
CA ASP A 351 30.40 -35.36 -2.35
C ASP A 351 31.59 -36.31 -2.49
N SER A 352 31.90 -36.76 -3.71
CA SER A 352 33.08 -37.55 -4.01
C SER A 352 34.37 -36.78 -3.75
N LEU A 353 34.44 -35.50 -4.19
CA LEU A 353 35.57 -34.62 -3.93
C LEU A 353 35.74 -34.36 -2.41
N HIS A 354 34.67 -34.09 -1.68
CA HIS A 354 34.71 -33.90 -0.23
C HIS A 354 35.23 -35.12 0.49
N ARG A 355 34.76 -36.30 0.12
CA ARG A 355 35.23 -37.58 0.67
C ARG A 355 36.70 -37.81 0.43
N PHE A 356 37.13 -37.61 -0.81
CA PHE A 356 38.51 -37.77 -1.24
C PHE A 356 39.44 -36.77 -0.51
N LEU A 357 39.03 -35.48 -0.38
CA LEU A 357 39.77 -34.48 0.38
C LEU A 357 39.86 -34.88 1.86
N GLY A 358 38.79 -35.40 2.44
CA GLY A 358 38.76 -35.92 3.81
C GLY A 358 39.80 -37.03 4.01
N GLU A 359 39.81 -38.04 3.15
CA GLU A 359 40.78 -39.16 3.19
C GLU A 359 42.24 -38.67 3.03
N ALA A 360 42.46 -37.67 2.17
CA ALA A 360 43.78 -37.06 1.97
C ALA A 360 44.26 -36.30 3.22
N VAL A 361 43.34 -35.58 3.89
CA VAL A 361 43.64 -34.87 5.14
C VAL A 361 43.87 -35.82 6.32
N ASP A 362 43.19 -36.98 6.35
CA ASP A 362 43.40 -38.00 7.38
C ASP A 362 44.76 -38.71 7.29
N GLN A 363 45.44 -38.65 6.14
CA GLN A 363 46.79 -39.16 5.95
C GLN A 363 47.89 -38.18 6.40
N LEU A 364 47.56 -36.96 6.83
CA LEU A 364 48.48 -35.99 7.38
C LEU A 364 48.86 -36.37 8.82
N GLU A 365 49.98 -35.85 9.31
CA GLU A 365 50.34 -35.97 10.73
C GLU A 365 49.32 -35.20 11.60
N ALA A 366 49.05 -35.70 12.81
CA ALA A 366 48.01 -35.22 13.70
C ALA A 366 48.03 -33.68 13.90
N ASN A 367 49.18 -33.06 13.99
CA ASN A 367 49.33 -31.60 14.13
C ASN A 367 49.04 -30.86 12.84
N GLU A 368 49.44 -31.40 11.70
CA GLU A 368 49.17 -30.84 10.38
C GLU A 368 47.68 -30.95 10.04
N GLN A 369 47.07 -32.12 10.32
CA GLN A 369 45.63 -32.34 10.17
C GLN A 369 44.82 -31.35 11.01
N ALA A 370 45.11 -31.22 12.29
CA ALA A 370 44.45 -30.27 13.19
C ALA A 370 44.50 -28.82 12.67
N VAL A 371 45.64 -28.40 12.14
CA VAL A 371 45.81 -27.05 11.56
C VAL A 371 44.97 -26.88 10.29
N VAL A 372 44.97 -27.86 9.39
CA VAL A 372 44.20 -27.83 8.12
C VAL A 372 42.73 -27.82 8.39
N VAL A 373 42.24 -28.75 9.23
CA VAL A 373 40.82 -28.85 9.59
C VAL A 373 40.32 -27.52 10.21
N ALA A 374 41.04 -26.99 11.18
CA ALA A 374 40.66 -25.73 11.86
C ALA A 374 40.76 -24.51 10.91
N ARG A 375 41.73 -24.49 10.00
CA ARG A 375 41.95 -23.36 9.07
C ARG A 375 40.86 -23.19 8.03
N TRP A 376 40.38 -24.30 7.48
CA TRP A 376 39.38 -24.35 6.40
C TRP A 376 37.99 -24.78 6.88
N GLY A 377 37.82 -25.15 8.16
CA GLY A 377 36.53 -25.53 8.72
C GLY A 377 35.98 -26.84 8.14
N LEU A 378 36.86 -27.83 7.88
CA LEU A 378 36.47 -29.08 7.17
C LEU A 378 35.56 -30.02 7.98
N HIS A 379 35.36 -29.79 9.29
CA HIS A 379 34.48 -30.55 10.16
C HIS A 379 33.50 -29.60 10.84
N ASP A 380 32.49 -29.08 10.08
CA ASP A 380 31.36 -28.29 10.53
C ASP A 380 31.65 -27.08 11.46
N GLY A 381 32.89 -26.59 11.44
CA GLY A 381 33.32 -25.42 12.21
C GLY A 381 33.58 -24.20 11.33
N PRO A 382 33.47 -22.97 11.87
CA PRO A 382 33.89 -21.80 11.13
C PRO A 382 35.42 -21.81 10.91
N PRO A 383 35.93 -21.33 9.77
CA PRO A 383 37.37 -21.23 9.52
C PRO A 383 38.04 -20.29 10.52
N LEU A 384 39.12 -20.76 11.15
CA LEU A 384 39.86 -20.02 12.17
C LEU A 384 41.07 -19.31 11.58
N SER A 385 41.47 -18.19 12.21
CA SER A 385 42.70 -17.48 11.88
C SER A 385 43.92 -18.23 12.44
N ARG A 386 45.12 -17.98 11.89
CA ARG A 386 46.35 -18.60 12.40
C ARG A 386 46.63 -18.25 13.86
N SER A 387 46.20 -17.09 14.33
CA SER A 387 46.36 -16.68 15.75
C SER A 387 45.45 -17.52 16.65
N GLU A 388 44.18 -17.68 16.29
CA GLU A 388 43.21 -18.48 17.05
C GLU A 388 43.62 -19.98 17.10
N ILE A 389 44.19 -20.50 16.00
CA ILE A 389 44.70 -21.87 15.95
C ILE A 389 45.95 -21.98 16.87
N ALA A 390 46.85 -21.01 16.87
CA ALA A 390 48.01 -20.97 17.73
C ALA A 390 47.63 -20.97 19.21
N ASP A 391 46.65 -20.13 19.59
CA ASP A 391 46.13 -20.05 20.96
C ASP A 391 45.43 -21.36 21.37
N ARG A 392 44.70 -22.01 20.46
CA ARG A 392 44.01 -23.27 20.73
C ARG A 392 44.94 -24.47 20.88
N LEU A 393 46.05 -24.49 20.13
CA LEU A 393 47.04 -25.54 20.19
C LEU A 393 48.19 -25.28 21.17
N GLY A 394 48.23 -24.08 21.76
CA GLY A 394 49.29 -23.67 22.70
C GLY A 394 50.68 -23.51 22.07
N VAL A 395 50.73 -23.06 20.79
CA VAL A 395 51.94 -22.98 19.98
C VAL A 395 52.12 -21.58 19.36
N SER A 396 53.30 -21.32 18.80
CA SER A 396 53.53 -20.02 18.16
C SER A 396 52.82 -19.91 16.80
N ARG A 397 52.38 -18.71 16.43
CA ARG A 397 51.75 -18.43 15.13
C ARG A 397 52.65 -18.81 13.94
N GLU A 398 53.94 -18.67 14.09
CA GLU A 398 54.92 -19.06 13.06
C GLU A 398 54.99 -20.57 12.88
N TRP A 399 54.86 -21.33 13.98
CA TRP A 399 54.84 -22.79 13.95
C TRP A 399 53.57 -23.29 13.22
N VAL A 400 52.40 -22.68 13.48
CA VAL A 400 51.16 -22.96 12.73
C VAL A 400 51.34 -22.67 11.25
N ARG A 401 52.02 -21.60 10.87
CA ARG A 401 52.32 -21.27 9.45
C ARG A 401 53.23 -22.31 8.79
N GLN A 402 54.18 -22.84 9.54
CA GLN A 402 55.07 -23.90 9.04
C GLN A 402 54.32 -25.21 8.83
N LEU A 403 53.48 -25.62 9.79
CA LEU A 403 52.62 -26.78 9.67
C LEU A 403 51.68 -26.67 8.49
N GLU A 404 50.99 -25.54 8.33
CA GLU A 404 50.11 -25.28 7.23
C GLU A 404 50.85 -25.43 5.86
N ARG A 405 52.06 -24.86 5.75
CA ARG A 405 52.88 -25.00 4.54
C ARG A 405 53.33 -26.44 4.29
N SER A 406 53.69 -27.17 5.35
CA SER A 406 54.08 -28.58 5.25
C SER A 406 52.90 -29.45 4.78
N ALA A 407 51.74 -29.29 5.44
CA ALA A 407 50.51 -29.98 5.09
C ALA A 407 50.06 -29.74 3.63
N LEU A 408 50.04 -28.48 3.20
CA LEU A 408 49.70 -28.13 1.83
C LEU A 408 50.66 -28.67 0.80
N ARG A 409 51.96 -28.77 1.13
CA ARG A 409 52.98 -29.39 0.26
C ARG A 409 52.72 -30.90 0.16
N LYS A 410 52.45 -31.58 1.27
CA LYS A 410 52.14 -33.03 1.27
C LYS A 410 50.86 -33.31 0.47
N LEU A 411 49.78 -32.54 0.71
CA LEU A 411 48.54 -32.68 -0.05
C LEU A 411 48.75 -32.45 -1.57
N LYS A 412 49.54 -31.46 -1.93
CA LYS A 412 49.83 -31.15 -3.35
C LYS A 412 50.62 -32.25 -4.05
N THR A 413 51.40 -33.06 -3.37
CA THR A 413 52.19 -34.16 -3.93
C THR A 413 51.44 -35.50 -3.96
N GLN A 414 50.23 -35.59 -3.42
CA GLN A 414 49.39 -36.75 -3.52
C GLN A 414 48.75 -36.85 -4.92
N ASP A 415 49.05 -37.87 -5.67
CA ASP A 415 48.58 -38.06 -7.06
C ASP A 415 47.06 -38.01 -7.18
N GLY A 416 46.33 -38.54 -6.20
CA GLY A 416 44.89 -38.52 -6.19
C GLY A 416 44.28 -37.12 -6.02
N VAL A 417 44.89 -36.20 -5.26
CA VAL A 417 44.39 -34.82 -5.08
C VAL A 417 44.61 -34.03 -6.37
N GLN A 418 45.68 -34.27 -7.09
CA GLN A 418 45.91 -33.64 -8.40
C GLN A 418 44.87 -34.11 -9.43
N GLN A 419 44.57 -35.40 -9.48
CA GLN A 419 43.58 -35.93 -10.40
C GLN A 419 42.18 -35.38 -10.09
N ALA A 420 41.74 -35.41 -8.83
CA ALA A 420 40.46 -34.86 -8.42
C ALA A 420 40.33 -33.37 -8.74
N PHE A 421 41.38 -32.60 -8.61
CA PHE A 421 41.38 -31.18 -8.98
C PHE A 421 41.28 -30.96 -10.51
N LEU A 422 41.92 -31.79 -11.31
CA LEU A 422 41.83 -31.75 -12.78
C LEU A 422 40.43 -32.14 -13.26
N ASP A 423 39.83 -33.15 -12.65
CA ASP A 423 38.48 -33.60 -12.98
C ASP A 423 37.45 -32.48 -12.63
N TYR A 424 37.60 -31.83 -11.47
CA TYR A 424 36.72 -30.70 -11.07
C TYR A 424 36.87 -29.49 -12.02
N GLN A 425 38.09 -29.16 -12.49
CA GLN A 425 38.29 -28.07 -13.45
C GLN A 425 37.66 -28.36 -14.82
N GLN A 426 37.61 -29.60 -15.26
CA GLN A 426 37.00 -29.96 -16.55
C GLN A 426 35.48 -29.81 -16.52
N VAL A 427 34.82 -30.06 -15.39
CA VAL A 427 33.38 -29.91 -15.19
C VAL A 427 33.01 -28.39 -15.16
N GLY A 428 33.80 -27.56 -14.51
CA GLY A 428 33.54 -26.11 -14.43
C GLY A 428 33.74 -25.32 -15.74
N THR A 429 34.25 -25.97 -16.80
CA THR A 429 34.49 -25.33 -18.10
C THR A 429 33.41 -25.66 -19.14
N THR A 430 32.45 -26.53 -18.78
CA THR A 430 31.35 -26.99 -19.66
C THR A 430 29.99 -26.50 -19.25
N ALA A 431 29.88 -25.59 -18.24
CA ALA A 431 28.65 -24.95 -17.80
C ALA A 431 28.49 -23.54 -18.35
#